data_a0d7b0c66d2cf1f9daebb482100ba0d6
#
_entry.id   a0d7b0c66d2cf1f9daebb482100ba0d6
#
_cell.length_a   1.000
_cell.length_b   1.000
_cell.length_c   1.000
_cell.angle_alpha   90.00
_cell.angle_beta   90.00
_cell.angle_gamma   90.00
#
_symmetry.space_group_name_H-M   'P 1'
#
loop_
_entity.id
_entity.type
_entity.pdbx_description
1 polymer ?
#
loop_
_entity_poly.entity_id
_entity_poly.type
_entity_poly.pdbx_seq_one_letter_code
_entity_poly.pdbx_strand_id
1 'polypeptide(L)'
;MATYLSTIGVHMYYAVEETKETRPTAKSAYTELVGVKGIPSMNPTPDNLETTTLNETEYKTYIPGLKDLGGSLGFTFNMSQDLKDAWEALVTADEAARATGKATWFYIDVPGLTDGLFFTGQPTPMGLPEMGVNSVLEVENSITVTNEPVWATKPAA
;
A
#
# COMPACT_ATOMS: atom_id res chain seq x y z
N MET A 1 -3.69 -26.55 -15.40
CA MET A 1 -4.03 -26.65 -13.98
C MET A 1 -3.72 -25.34 -13.28
N ALA A 2 -4.66 -24.84 -12.49
CA ALA A 2 -4.43 -23.61 -11.73
C ALA A 2 -3.43 -23.87 -10.59
N THR A 3 -2.49 -22.95 -10.40
CA THR A 3 -1.54 -23.00 -9.29
C THR A 3 -1.91 -21.90 -8.29
N TYR A 4 -2.20 -22.29 -7.07
CA TYR A 4 -2.54 -21.36 -6.00
C TYR A 4 -1.27 -20.84 -5.34
N LEU A 5 -1.31 -19.57 -4.98
CA LEU A 5 -0.16 -18.86 -4.43
C LEU A 5 -0.19 -18.84 -2.90
N SER A 6 1.01 -18.85 -2.32
CA SER A 6 1.20 -18.70 -0.89
C SER A 6 1.62 -17.27 -0.56
N THR A 7 1.40 -16.84 0.67
CA THR A 7 1.91 -15.56 1.17
C THR A 7 3.37 -15.63 1.63
N ILE A 8 4.01 -16.79 1.48
CA ILE A 8 5.42 -16.96 1.84
C ILE A 8 6.30 -16.20 0.84
N GLY A 9 7.20 -15.36 1.35
CA GLY A 9 8.14 -14.60 0.51
C GLY A 9 7.60 -13.30 -0.04
N VAL A 10 6.48 -12.79 0.49
CA VAL A 10 5.98 -11.47 0.13
C VAL A 10 6.88 -10.40 0.72
N HIS A 11 7.28 -9.44 -0.11
CA HIS A 11 8.12 -8.31 0.28
C HIS A 11 7.44 -7.00 -0.05
N MET A 12 7.76 -5.97 0.72
CA MET A 12 7.27 -4.62 0.51
C MET A 12 8.43 -3.66 0.33
N TYR A 13 8.33 -2.78 -0.65
CA TYR A 13 9.37 -1.81 -0.99
C TYR A 13 8.78 -0.43 -1.14
N TYR A 14 9.64 0.60 -1.07
CA TYR A 14 9.23 1.96 -1.38
C TYR A 14 10.27 2.64 -2.27
N ALA A 15 9.84 3.64 -3.00
CA ALA A 15 10.72 4.51 -3.79
C ALA A 15 10.09 5.89 -3.92
N VAL A 16 10.93 6.92 -3.98
CA VAL A 16 10.50 8.29 -4.24
C VAL A 16 10.69 8.59 -5.72
N GLU A 17 9.74 9.29 -6.32
CA GLU A 17 9.85 9.69 -7.73
C GLU A 17 11.08 10.57 -7.96
N GLU A 18 11.86 10.25 -8.98
CA GLU A 18 12.93 11.13 -9.46
C GLU A 18 12.35 12.21 -10.37
N THR A 19 11.41 11.81 -11.22
CA THR A 19 10.67 12.70 -12.10
C THR A 19 9.21 12.73 -11.68
N LYS A 20 8.65 13.91 -11.55
CA LYS A 20 7.26 14.11 -11.14
C LYS A 20 6.29 13.30 -12.01
N GLU A 21 5.34 12.64 -11.35
CA GLU A 21 4.30 11.81 -11.97
C GLU A 21 4.84 10.59 -12.75
N THR A 22 6.10 10.20 -12.49
CA THR A 22 6.70 9.05 -13.16
C THR A 22 7.07 7.98 -12.12
N ARG A 23 6.47 6.79 -12.25
CA ARG A 23 6.77 5.67 -11.37
C ARG A 23 8.19 5.17 -11.62
N PRO A 24 9.04 5.01 -10.57
CA PRO A 24 10.36 4.39 -10.74
C PRO A 24 10.23 2.95 -11.25
N THR A 25 11.04 2.59 -12.22
CA THR A 25 11.00 1.25 -12.85
C THR A 25 12.24 0.40 -12.57
N ALA A 26 13.29 0.98 -12.04
CA ALA A 26 14.52 0.24 -11.72
C ALA A 26 14.44 -0.33 -10.31
N LYS A 27 14.81 -1.59 -10.14
CA LYS A 27 14.83 -2.25 -8.82
C LYS A 27 15.74 -1.52 -7.83
N SER A 28 16.83 -0.93 -8.31
CA SER A 28 17.78 -0.17 -7.48
C SER A 28 17.18 1.08 -6.85
N ALA A 29 16.07 1.61 -7.40
CA ALA A 29 15.37 2.75 -6.85
C ALA A 29 14.52 2.39 -5.62
N TYR A 30 14.22 1.11 -5.43
CA TYR A 30 13.36 0.63 -4.36
C TYR A 30 14.17 0.16 -3.15
N THR A 31 13.69 0.55 -1.97
CA THR A 31 14.26 0.14 -0.68
C THR A 31 13.26 -0.76 0.03
N GLU A 32 13.71 -1.91 0.52
CA GLU A 32 12.84 -2.86 1.22
C GLU A 32 12.47 -2.34 2.62
N LEU A 33 11.19 -2.52 2.96
CA LEU A 33 10.71 -2.35 4.32
C LEU A 33 10.71 -3.71 4.98
N VAL A 34 11.74 -3.96 5.80
CA VAL A 34 11.97 -5.27 6.40
C VAL A 34 10.96 -5.59 7.50
N GLY A 35 10.68 -6.88 7.67
CA GLY A 35 9.87 -7.36 8.77
C GLY A 35 8.36 -7.20 8.56
N VAL A 36 7.90 -6.99 7.35
CA VAL A 36 6.47 -6.91 7.07
C VAL A 36 5.79 -8.22 7.48
N LYS A 37 4.73 -8.11 8.28
CA LYS A 37 3.98 -9.25 8.80
C LYS A 37 2.55 -9.29 8.27
N GLY A 38 1.92 -8.14 8.11
CA GLY A 38 0.56 -8.05 7.63
C GLY A 38 0.39 -6.89 6.66
N ILE A 39 -0.27 -7.16 5.54
CA ILE A 39 -0.61 -6.18 4.52
C ILE A 39 -2.14 -6.15 4.42
N PRO A 40 -2.79 -4.99 4.56
CA PRO A 40 -4.23 -4.91 4.48
C PRO A 40 -4.73 -5.11 3.05
N SER A 41 -6.00 -5.48 2.93
CA SER A 41 -6.66 -5.58 1.64
C SER A 41 -6.73 -4.19 0.98
N MET A 42 -6.43 -4.15 -0.31
CA MET A 42 -6.50 -2.92 -1.12
C MET A 42 -7.42 -3.15 -2.32
N ASN A 43 -8.68 -3.48 -2.05
CA ASN A 43 -9.69 -3.69 -3.07
C ASN A 43 -10.59 -2.46 -3.12
N PRO A 44 -10.41 -1.57 -4.10
CA PRO A 44 -11.26 -0.39 -4.22
C PRO A 44 -12.69 -0.82 -4.54
N THR A 45 -13.63 -0.41 -3.70
CA THR A 45 -15.03 -0.72 -3.86
C THR A 45 -15.80 0.57 -4.15
N PRO A 46 -16.54 0.66 -5.26
CA PRO A 46 -17.34 1.84 -5.53
C PRO A 46 -18.55 1.91 -4.62
N ASP A 47 -18.95 3.12 -4.26
CA ASP A 47 -20.22 3.35 -3.59
C ASP A 47 -21.36 3.01 -4.56
N ASN A 48 -22.43 2.44 -4.03
CA ASN A 48 -23.60 2.15 -4.82
C ASN A 48 -24.60 3.30 -4.63
N LEU A 49 -24.91 3.98 -5.72
CA LEU A 49 -25.89 5.07 -5.72
C LEU A 49 -27.23 4.50 -6.21
N GLU A 50 -28.26 4.58 -5.37
CA GLU A 50 -29.58 4.04 -5.71
C GLU A 50 -30.26 4.92 -6.76
N THR A 51 -30.74 4.28 -7.81
CA THR A 51 -31.45 4.92 -8.91
C THR A 51 -32.86 4.40 -9.08
N THR A 52 -33.35 3.62 -8.13
CA THR A 52 -34.68 3.01 -8.15
C THR A 52 -35.78 4.08 -8.25
N THR A 53 -36.69 3.93 -9.20
CA THR A 53 -37.83 4.84 -9.39
C THR A 53 -39.08 4.29 -8.69
N LEU A 54 -40.05 5.15 -8.46
CA LEU A 54 -41.28 4.79 -7.74
C LEU A 54 -42.14 3.75 -8.49
N ASN A 55 -41.98 3.63 -9.79
CA ASN A 55 -42.71 2.66 -10.59
C ASN A 55 -42.03 1.30 -10.69
N GLU A 56 -40.85 1.13 -10.08
CA GLU A 56 -40.20 -0.17 -10.02
C GLU A 56 -40.85 -1.04 -8.95
N THR A 57 -41.18 -2.27 -9.28
CA THR A 57 -41.93 -3.19 -8.41
C THR A 57 -41.17 -4.44 -8.00
N GLU A 58 -40.04 -4.76 -8.65
CA GLU A 58 -39.34 -6.02 -8.39
C GLU A 58 -37.92 -5.82 -7.83
N TYR A 59 -37.12 -4.91 -8.43
CA TYR A 59 -35.70 -4.78 -8.11
C TYR A 59 -35.31 -3.33 -7.85
N LYS A 60 -34.38 -3.15 -6.89
CA LYS A 60 -33.68 -1.88 -6.74
C LYS A 60 -32.59 -1.77 -7.78
N THR A 61 -32.39 -0.59 -8.33
CA THR A 61 -31.34 -0.31 -9.31
C THR A 61 -30.29 0.61 -8.75
N TYR A 62 -29.03 0.36 -9.12
CA TYR A 62 -27.86 1.10 -8.60
C TYR A 62 -26.93 1.47 -9.73
N ILE A 63 -26.23 2.59 -9.56
CA ILE A 63 -25.07 2.93 -10.40
C ILE A 63 -23.83 3.04 -9.52
N PRO A 64 -22.64 2.69 -10.04
CA PRO A 64 -21.42 2.82 -9.24
C PRO A 64 -21.05 4.30 -9.04
N GLY A 65 -20.68 4.64 -7.81
CA GLY A 65 -20.15 5.95 -7.44
C GLY A 65 -18.62 5.95 -7.38
N LEU A 66 -18.07 6.80 -6.54
CA LEU A 66 -16.62 6.87 -6.34
C LEU A 66 -16.11 5.63 -5.59
N LYS A 67 -14.91 5.19 -5.94
CA LYS A 67 -14.24 4.08 -5.26
C LYS A 67 -13.57 4.59 -3.98
N ASP A 68 -13.62 3.78 -2.93
CA ASP A 68 -13.00 4.10 -1.65
C ASP A 68 -12.09 2.96 -1.19
N LEU A 69 -10.86 3.29 -0.80
CA LEU A 69 -9.89 2.35 -0.24
C LEU A 69 -9.87 2.38 1.28
N GLY A 70 -10.72 3.18 1.91
CA GLY A 70 -10.79 3.32 3.36
C GLY A 70 -9.84 4.38 3.93
N GLY A 71 -9.22 5.19 3.10
CA GLY A 71 -8.33 6.26 3.52
C GLY A 71 -6.95 5.77 3.96
N SER A 72 -6.71 5.71 5.26
CA SER A 72 -5.44 5.26 5.80
C SER A 72 -5.43 3.75 6.00
N LEU A 73 -4.38 3.08 5.52
CA LEU A 73 -4.20 1.63 5.65
C LEU A 73 -3.10 1.31 6.64
N GLY A 74 -3.35 0.37 7.56
CA GLY A 74 -2.38 -0.07 8.54
C GLY A 74 -1.60 -1.30 8.07
N PHE A 75 -0.27 -1.17 8.05
CA PHE A 75 0.64 -2.27 7.70
C PHE A 75 1.36 -2.72 8.95
N THR A 76 1.31 -4.01 9.24
CA THR A 76 1.91 -4.57 10.45
C THR A 76 3.33 -5.08 10.17
N PHE A 77 4.26 -4.68 11.02
CA PHE A 77 5.67 -5.09 10.93
C PHE A 77 6.14 -5.64 12.27
N ASN A 78 7.07 -6.59 12.21
CA ASN A 78 7.86 -6.93 13.39
C ASN A 78 8.87 -5.80 13.61
N MET A 79 8.86 -5.19 14.78
CA MET A 79 9.70 -4.04 15.03
C MET A 79 11.17 -4.46 15.18
N SER A 80 12.06 -3.72 14.53
CA SER A 80 13.51 -3.89 14.62
C SER A 80 14.17 -2.54 14.43
N GLN A 81 15.46 -2.46 14.77
CA GLN A 81 16.20 -1.22 14.51
C GLN A 81 16.27 -0.91 13.02
N ASP A 82 16.45 -1.94 12.19
CA ASP A 82 16.49 -1.76 10.73
C ASP A 82 15.18 -1.21 10.18
N LEU A 83 14.04 -1.71 10.66
CA LEU A 83 12.74 -1.19 10.27
C LEU A 83 12.56 0.27 10.72
N LYS A 84 12.94 0.56 11.96
CA LYS A 84 12.83 1.92 12.51
C LYS A 84 13.62 2.92 11.67
N ASP A 85 14.86 2.58 11.35
CA ASP A 85 15.74 3.44 10.53
C ASP A 85 15.19 3.59 9.11
N ALA A 86 14.73 2.50 8.50
CA ALA A 86 14.15 2.53 7.17
C ALA A 86 12.86 3.36 7.12
N TRP A 87 12.01 3.25 8.14
CA TRP A 87 10.76 4.01 8.19
C TRP A 87 11.01 5.51 8.41
N GLU A 88 11.94 5.87 9.27
CA GLU A 88 12.32 7.27 9.48
C GLU A 88 12.88 7.89 8.18
N ALA A 89 13.72 7.14 7.47
CA ALA A 89 14.24 7.56 6.17
C ALA A 89 13.12 7.73 5.14
N LEU A 90 12.15 6.82 5.13
CA LEU A 90 10.97 6.89 4.26
C LEU A 90 10.16 8.16 4.53
N VAL A 91 9.84 8.44 5.79
CA VAL A 91 9.05 9.62 6.17
C VAL A 91 9.79 10.91 5.76
N THR A 92 11.08 10.99 6.01
CA THR A 92 11.90 12.14 5.63
C THR A 92 11.94 12.31 4.11
N ALA A 93 12.14 11.24 3.37
CA ALA A 93 12.16 11.27 1.91
C ALA A 93 10.80 11.68 1.32
N ASP A 94 9.71 11.20 1.91
CA ASP A 94 8.36 11.57 1.49
C ASP A 94 8.08 13.06 1.71
N GLU A 95 8.46 13.60 2.85
CA GLU A 95 8.29 15.02 3.14
C GLU A 95 9.06 15.89 2.13
N ALA A 96 10.30 15.54 1.83
CA ALA A 96 11.11 16.22 0.84
C ALA A 96 10.52 16.11 -0.56
N ALA A 97 10.00 14.94 -0.92
CA ALA A 97 9.38 14.72 -2.22
C ALA A 97 8.11 15.55 -2.40
N ARG A 98 7.26 15.58 -1.38
CA ARG A 98 6.02 16.37 -1.43
C ARG A 98 6.29 17.86 -1.55
N ALA A 99 7.35 18.34 -0.96
CA ALA A 99 7.75 19.75 -1.09
C ALA A 99 8.06 20.14 -2.55
N THR A 100 8.46 19.17 -3.38
CA THR A 100 8.73 19.36 -4.80
C THR A 100 7.63 18.80 -5.72
N GLY A 101 6.51 18.37 -5.15
CA GLY A 101 5.37 17.83 -5.90
C GLY A 101 5.55 16.41 -6.41
N LYS A 102 6.51 15.68 -5.85
CA LYS A 102 6.75 14.27 -6.20
C LYS A 102 6.04 13.35 -5.22
N ALA A 103 5.69 12.14 -5.67
CA ALA A 103 5.02 11.14 -4.86
C ALA A 103 5.99 10.05 -4.40
N THR A 104 5.62 9.37 -3.31
CA THR A 104 6.31 8.17 -2.85
C THR A 104 5.54 6.96 -3.30
N TRP A 105 6.20 6.06 -4.02
CA TRP A 105 5.62 4.82 -4.51
C TRP A 105 5.93 3.67 -3.57
N PHE A 106 4.94 2.82 -3.37
CA PHE A 106 5.08 1.57 -2.63
C PHE A 106 4.86 0.41 -3.59
N TYR A 107 5.64 -0.63 -3.39
CA TYR A 107 5.61 -1.81 -4.25
C TYR A 107 5.51 -3.06 -3.39
N ILE A 108 4.55 -3.91 -3.70
CA ILE A 108 4.36 -5.20 -3.02
C ILE A 108 4.68 -6.30 -4.01
N ASP A 109 5.69 -7.12 -3.67
CA ASP A 109 6.14 -8.24 -4.48
C ASP A 109 5.54 -9.53 -3.92
N VAL A 110 4.65 -10.15 -4.69
CA VAL A 110 4.08 -11.44 -4.36
C VAL A 110 4.76 -12.50 -5.24
N PRO A 111 5.45 -13.48 -4.64
CA PRO A 111 6.10 -14.54 -5.41
C PRO A 111 5.08 -15.33 -6.24
N GLY A 112 5.45 -15.67 -7.45
CA GLY A 112 4.59 -16.42 -8.37
C GLY A 112 3.72 -15.57 -9.28
N LEU A 113 3.61 -14.27 -9.02
CA LEU A 113 2.96 -13.32 -9.92
C LEU A 113 4.01 -12.65 -10.80
N THR A 114 3.65 -12.40 -12.05
CA THR A 114 4.54 -11.68 -12.98
C THR A 114 4.51 -10.17 -12.76
N ASP A 115 3.40 -9.68 -12.21
CA ASP A 115 3.21 -8.26 -11.93
C ASP A 115 3.29 -8.01 -10.43
N GLY A 116 3.71 -6.81 -10.05
CA GLY A 116 3.65 -6.31 -8.69
C GLY A 116 2.57 -5.27 -8.53
N LEU A 117 2.12 -5.08 -7.29
CA LEU A 117 1.15 -4.03 -6.97
C LEU A 117 1.89 -2.75 -6.61
N PHE A 118 1.56 -1.65 -7.28
CA PHE A 118 2.15 -0.34 -7.03
C PHE A 118 1.07 0.64 -6.62
N PHE A 119 1.36 1.44 -5.61
CA PHE A 119 0.46 2.52 -5.21
C PHE A 119 1.28 3.68 -4.66
N THR A 120 0.71 4.88 -4.73
CA THR A 120 1.30 6.06 -4.10
C THR A 120 0.65 6.29 -2.75
N GLY A 121 1.43 6.73 -1.79
CA GLY A 121 0.92 6.96 -0.45
C GLY A 121 1.77 7.94 0.34
N GLN A 122 1.20 8.37 1.45
CA GLN A 122 1.86 9.24 2.42
C GLN A 122 2.01 8.46 3.72
N PRO A 123 3.26 8.10 4.10
CA PRO A 123 3.48 7.38 5.35
C PRO A 123 3.31 8.31 6.55
N THR A 124 2.82 7.73 7.65
CA THR A 124 2.71 8.40 8.94
C THR A 124 3.96 8.11 9.77
N PRO A 125 4.50 9.06 10.53
CA PRO A 125 5.62 8.78 11.43
C PRO A 125 5.32 7.60 12.37
N MET A 126 6.33 6.76 12.61
CA MET A 126 6.18 5.59 13.46
C MET A 126 6.05 6.02 14.92
N GLY A 127 4.99 5.51 15.58
CA GLY A 127 4.79 5.68 17.01
C GLY A 127 5.25 4.47 17.80
N LEU A 128 4.99 4.48 19.09
CA LEU A 128 5.28 3.35 19.97
C LEU A 128 4.07 2.41 19.97
N PRO A 129 4.26 1.12 19.66
CA PRO A 129 3.15 0.16 19.69
C PRO A 129 2.79 -0.25 21.12
N GLU A 130 1.62 -0.86 21.27
CA GLU A 130 1.24 -1.49 22.52
C GLU A 130 2.20 -2.64 22.84
N MET A 131 2.64 -2.71 24.10
CA MET A 131 3.55 -3.74 24.55
C MET A 131 2.94 -4.53 25.70
N GLY A 132 2.93 -5.86 25.57
CA GLY A 132 2.48 -6.77 26.60
C GLY A 132 3.61 -7.69 27.07
N VAL A 133 3.33 -8.45 28.12
CA VAL A 133 4.28 -9.42 28.64
C VAL A 133 4.35 -10.61 27.68
N ASN A 134 5.57 -11.08 27.39
CA ASN A 134 5.82 -12.29 26.61
C ASN A 134 5.20 -12.25 25.19
N SER A 135 5.31 -11.11 24.54
CA SER A 135 4.79 -10.89 23.19
C SER A 135 5.91 -10.46 22.25
N VAL A 136 5.76 -10.78 20.97
CA VAL A 136 6.63 -10.23 19.94
C VAL A 136 6.33 -8.74 19.77
N LEU A 137 7.36 -7.92 19.67
CA LEU A 137 7.17 -6.49 19.46
C LEU A 137 6.77 -6.24 18.01
N GLU A 138 5.54 -5.81 17.83
CA GLU A 138 4.97 -5.50 16.53
C GLU A 138 4.52 -4.04 16.49
N VAL A 139 4.61 -3.42 15.32
CA VAL A 139 4.15 -2.06 15.10
C VAL A 139 3.26 -2.01 13.88
N GLU A 140 2.17 -1.26 13.97
CA GLU A 140 1.30 -0.96 12.84
C GLU A 140 1.62 0.43 12.34
N ASN A 141 2.10 0.52 11.10
CA ASN A 141 2.42 1.78 10.45
C ASN A 141 1.35 2.10 9.41
N SER A 142 0.83 3.31 9.47
CA SER A 142 -0.25 3.73 8.60
C SER A 142 0.29 4.46 7.37
N ILE A 143 -0.30 4.16 6.23
CA ILE A 143 -0.03 4.83 4.96
C ILE A 143 -1.37 5.29 4.39
N THR A 144 -1.48 6.59 4.11
CA THR A 144 -2.65 7.13 3.42
C THR A 144 -2.45 6.96 1.92
N VAL A 145 -3.26 6.15 1.29
CA VAL A 145 -3.18 5.92 -0.16
C VAL A 145 -3.70 7.14 -0.90
N THR A 146 -2.87 7.69 -1.80
CA THR A 146 -3.19 8.93 -2.52
C THR A 146 -3.63 8.71 -3.95
N ASN A 147 -3.48 7.49 -4.47
CA ASN A 147 -3.88 7.16 -5.83
C ASN A 147 -4.34 5.71 -5.92
N GLU A 148 -5.06 5.37 -6.99
CA GLU A 148 -5.52 4.00 -7.19
C GLU A 148 -4.35 3.03 -7.35
N PRO A 149 -4.35 1.88 -6.62
CA PRO A 149 -3.34 0.85 -6.81
C PRO A 149 -3.39 0.27 -8.23
N VAL A 150 -2.22 0.04 -8.82
CA VAL A 150 -2.10 -0.49 -10.17
C VAL A 150 -1.22 -1.73 -10.18
N TRP A 151 -1.59 -2.70 -11.02
CA TRP A 151 -0.76 -3.86 -11.31
C TRP A 151 0.13 -3.53 -12.50
N ALA A 152 1.43 -3.72 -12.33
CA ALA A 152 2.39 -3.46 -13.38
C ALA A 152 3.56 -4.44 -13.31
N THR A 153 4.34 -4.54 -14.38
CA THR A 153 5.50 -5.42 -14.42
C THR A 153 6.47 -5.10 -13.29
N LYS A 154 6.97 -6.13 -12.62
CA LYS A 154 7.94 -5.99 -11.55
C LYS A 154 9.20 -5.25 -12.02
N PRO A 155 9.83 -4.43 -11.16
CA PRO A 155 11.05 -3.73 -11.53
C PRO A 155 12.15 -4.68 -11.96
N ALA A 156 12.90 -4.31 -13.00
CA ALA A 156 14.04 -5.08 -13.47
C ALA A 156 15.16 -5.06 -12.42
N ALA A 157 15.72 -6.22 -12.17
CA ALA A 157 16.84 -6.38 -11.24
C ALA A 157 18.11 -5.70 -11.75
#